data_5d346e84c9b38a0bdcd242b951fa9595
#
_entry.id   5d346e84c9b38a0bdcd242b951fa9595
#
_cell.length_a   1.000
_cell.length_b   1.000
_cell.length_c   1.000
_cell.angle_alpha   90.00
_cell.angle_beta   90.00
_cell.angle_gamma   90.00
#
_symmetry.space_group_name_H-M   'P 1'
#
loop_
_entity.id
_entity.type
_entity.pdbx_description
1 polymer ?
#
loop_
_entity_poly.entity_id
_entity_poly.type
_entity_poly.pdbx_seq_one_letter_code
_entity_poly.pdbx_strand_id
1 'polypeptide(L)'
;MNRASLHSSNKCEVKISAGRRLLLVVAVVYFVLMFFGHLPDHLILFPTKAPIGVGGAVRKTVPFQHGELELWTAQSRRAQEKDTADVYVLRFYGNADRAERWVAVEAEMWNDRAVEIWGMNYAGFGGSTGPARLSRIGPAALAAFDELKRHAVDRPIVPFGASIGATAALHVAAQRPVAGLILHNPVPLREMILQRFGWWNLWLLAGPVALQVPKDLDSIENAKAARARAIFLLSERDEVVAPRFHRLVVNAYAGEKRVIALRGAYHNDPIEGTALADFYGALDWLLPRSSQ
;
A
#
# COMPACT_ATOMS: atom_id res chain seq x y z
N MET A 1 -10.44 65.00 51.70
CA MET A 1 -9.08 64.53 51.49
C MET A 1 -9.12 62.96 51.38
N ASN A 2 -9.16 62.42 50.20
CA ASN A 2 -9.16 60.94 49.97
C ASN A 2 -7.98 60.60 49.06
N ARG A 3 -6.98 59.93 49.62
CA ARG A 3 -5.86 59.38 48.83
C ARG A 3 -6.29 58.06 48.21
N ALA A 4 -6.38 58.04 46.90
CA ALA A 4 -6.52 56.80 46.10
C ALA A 4 -5.18 56.04 46.16
N SER A 5 -5.21 54.82 46.68
CA SER A 5 -4.10 53.87 46.63
C SER A 5 -4.00 53.29 45.23
N LEU A 6 -2.92 53.59 44.49
CA LEU A 6 -2.55 52.96 43.26
C LEU A 6 -2.11 51.51 43.54
N HIS A 7 -2.91 50.52 43.07
CA HIS A 7 -2.55 49.14 43.06
C HIS A 7 -1.51 48.94 41.97
N SER A 8 -0.26 48.76 42.38
CA SER A 8 0.82 48.29 41.49
C SER A 8 0.60 46.80 41.17
N SER A 9 0.15 46.54 39.97
CA SER A 9 0.09 45.17 39.42
C SER A 9 1.51 44.68 39.11
N ASN A 10 2.11 43.95 40.06
CA ASN A 10 3.36 43.22 39.82
C ASN A 10 3.10 42.10 38.79
N LYS A 11 3.36 42.36 37.53
CA LYS A 11 3.49 41.31 36.50
C LYS A 11 4.71 40.47 36.86
N CYS A 12 4.48 39.29 37.37
CA CYS A 12 5.52 38.29 37.61
C CYS A 12 6.04 37.83 36.24
N GLU A 13 7.09 38.46 35.72
CA GLU A 13 7.80 37.97 34.54
C GLU A 13 8.55 36.70 34.92
N VAL A 14 8.01 35.56 34.50
CA VAL A 14 8.70 34.26 34.63
C VAL A 14 9.90 34.27 33.69
N LYS A 15 11.08 34.60 34.18
CA LYS A 15 12.35 34.51 33.45
C LYS A 15 12.68 33.04 33.20
N ILE A 16 12.39 32.55 31.99
CA ILE A 16 12.78 31.21 31.55
C ILE A 16 14.31 31.17 31.51
N SER A 17 14.92 30.21 32.23
CA SER A 17 16.38 30.01 32.21
C SER A 17 16.88 29.68 30.83
N ALA A 18 18.16 29.98 30.52
CA ALA A 18 18.76 29.71 29.22
C ALA A 18 18.65 28.18 28.82
N GLY A 19 18.82 27.30 29.79
CA GLY A 19 18.65 25.85 29.58
C GLY A 19 17.22 25.45 29.18
N ARG A 20 16.20 26.05 29.81
CA ARG A 20 14.78 25.81 29.44
C ARG A 20 14.45 26.37 28.06
N ARG A 21 15.04 27.52 27.67
CA ARG A 21 14.88 28.07 26.31
C ARG A 21 15.49 27.16 25.27
N LEU A 22 16.68 26.63 25.51
CA LEU A 22 17.35 25.67 24.62
C LEU A 22 16.51 24.40 24.47
N LEU A 23 16.02 23.82 25.57
CA LEU A 23 15.16 22.66 25.56
C LEU A 23 13.87 22.89 24.75
N LEU A 24 13.25 24.05 24.90
CA LEU A 24 12.04 24.44 24.15
C LEU A 24 12.34 24.54 22.65
N VAL A 25 13.46 25.14 22.25
CA VAL A 25 13.88 25.23 20.83
C VAL A 25 14.11 23.84 20.26
N VAL A 26 14.84 22.98 20.97
CA VAL A 26 15.07 21.59 20.53
C VAL A 26 13.76 20.83 20.37
N ALA A 27 12.82 20.96 21.32
CA ALA A 27 11.50 20.32 21.25
C ALA A 27 10.68 20.83 20.06
N VAL A 28 10.70 22.15 19.80
CA VAL A 28 9.99 22.76 18.67
C VAL A 28 10.60 22.28 17.34
N VAL A 29 11.93 22.30 17.22
CA VAL A 29 12.63 21.82 16.02
C VAL A 29 12.33 20.35 15.77
N TYR A 30 12.42 19.51 16.81
CA TYR A 30 12.06 18.10 16.74
C TYR A 30 10.61 17.92 16.26
N PHE A 31 9.66 18.63 16.86
CA PHE A 31 8.25 18.55 16.48
C PHE A 31 8.02 18.98 15.02
N VAL A 32 8.64 20.09 14.59
CA VAL A 32 8.55 20.58 13.21
C VAL A 32 9.12 19.55 12.22
N LEU A 33 10.31 19.01 12.50
CA LEU A 33 10.92 18.01 11.64
C LEU A 33 10.08 16.73 11.56
N MET A 34 9.55 16.26 12.70
CA MET A 34 8.76 15.02 12.74
C MET A 34 7.40 15.15 12.07
N PHE A 35 6.70 16.27 12.21
CA PHE A 35 5.28 16.37 11.80
C PHE A 35 5.04 17.24 10.57
N PHE A 36 5.92 18.17 10.23
CA PHE A 36 5.74 19.05 9.06
C PHE A 36 6.71 18.77 7.90
N GLY A 37 7.81 18.07 8.15
CA GLY A 37 8.82 17.74 7.12
C GLY A 37 8.46 16.55 6.22
N HIS A 38 7.28 15.95 6.34
CA HIS A 38 6.91 14.71 5.63
C HIS A 38 7.94 13.58 5.79
N LEU A 39 8.64 13.57 6.90
CA LEU A 39 9.71 12.61 7.18
C LEU A 39 9.28 11.14 6.99
N PRO A 40 8.07 10.70 7.41
CA PRO A 40 7.61 9.34 7.16
C PRO A 40 7.59 8.97 5.68
N ASP A 41 7.15 9.90 4.81
CA ASP A 41 7.11 9.66 3.36
C ASP A 41 8.51 9.38 2.81
N HIS A 42 9.52 10.16 3.22
CA HIS A 42 10.91 9.99 2.78
C HIS A 42 11.60 8.76 3.37
N LEU A 43 11.21 8.33 4.58
CA LEU A 43 11.76 7.15 5.23
C LEU A 43 11.17 5.83 4.68
N ILE A 44 9.94 5.88 4.18
CA ILE A 44 9.18 4.69 3.80
C ILE A 44 9.10 4.53 2.29
N LEU A 45 8.94 5.62 1.52
CA LEU A 45 8.72 5.57 0.07
C LEU A 45 10.02 5.86 -0.69
N PHE A 46 10.30 5.00 -1.67
CA PHE A 46 11.47 5.12 -2.54
C PHE A 46 11.03 5.28 -4.01
N PRO A 47 10.52 6.47 -4.41
CA PRO A 47 10.02 6.67 -5.75
C PRO A 47 11.14 6.58 -6.80
N THR A 48 10.85 5.85 -7.88
CA THR A 48 11.75 5.70 -9.02
C THR A 48 11.11 6.31 -10.27
N LYS A 49 11.91 7.04 -11.08
CA LYS A 49 11.44 7.70 -12.32
C LYS A 49 12.32 7.40 -13.54
N ALA A 50 13.42 6.66 -13.36
CA ALA A 50 14.30 6.28 -14.45
C ALA A 50 13.51 5.48 -15.52
N PRO A 51 13.76 5.71 -16.83
CA PRO A 51 13.10 4.94 -17.89
C PRO A 51 13.31 3.44 -17.70
N ILE A 52 12.26 2.66 -17.92
CA ILE A 52 12.27 1.19 -17.86
C ILE A 52 11.66 0.66 -19.16
N GLY A 53 12.14 -0.50 -19.62
CA GLY A 53 11.52 -1.22 -20.73
C GLY A 53 10.09 -1.67 -20.36
N VAL A 54 9.15 -1.48 -21.28
CA VAL A 54 7.71 -1.69 -21.01
C VAL A 54 7.19 -3.07 -21.43
N GLY A 55 8.02 -3.92 -22.06
CA GLY A 55 7.68 -5.31 -22.34
C GLY A 55 6.39 -5.55 -23.11
N GLY A 56 5.91 -4.56 -23.90
CA GLY A 56 4.62 -4.67 -24.62
C GLY A 56 3.41 -4.18 -23.81
N ALA A 57 3.58 -3.71 -22.59
CA ALA A 57 2.52 -3.09 -21.83
C ALA A 57 2.03 -1.76 -22.43
N VAL A 58 0.75 -1.46 -22.27
CA VAL A 58 0.12 -0.24 -22.79
C VAL A 58 -0.08 0.76 -21.64
N ARG A 59 0.37 2.00 -21.86
CA ARG A 59 0.21 3.10 -20.90
C ARG A 59 -1.20 3.64 -20.94
N LYS A 60 -1.79 3.84 -19.75
CA LYS A 60 -3.03 4.60 -19.54
C LYS A 60 -2.80 5.67 -18.47
N THR A 61 -3.62 6.71 -18.47
CA THR A 61 -3.61 7.73 -17.41
C THR A 61 -5.01 7.93 -16.85
N VAL A 62 -5.07 8.22 -15.55
CA VAL A 62 -6.32 8.48 -14.83
C VAL A 62 -6.19 9.82 -14.12
N PRO A 63 -7.14 10.74 -14.29
CA PRO A 63 -7.14 12.00 -13.56
C PRO A 63 -7.12 11.75 -12.04
N PHE A 64 -6.21 12.44 -11.35
CA PHE A 64 -6.08 12.30 -9.91
C PHE A 64 -5.62 13.61 -9.26
N GLN A 65 -6.47 14.20 -8.43
CA GLN A 65 -6.23 15.50 -7.79
C GLN A 65 -5.90 16.60 -8.84
N HIS A 66 -4.70 17.20 -8.77
CA HIS A 66 -4.24 18.24 -9.71
C HIS A 66 -3.30 17.66 -10.79
N GLY A 67 -3.43 16.40 -11.12
CA GLY A 67 -2.59 15.73 -12.11
C GLY A 67 -3.17 14.39 -12.53
N GLU A 68 -2.32 13.40 -12.79
CA GLU A 68 -2.73 12.08 -13.26
C GLU A 68 -1.95 10.95 -12.59
N LEU A 69 -2.58 9.79 -12.52
CA LEU A 69 -1.93 8.52 -12.20
C LEU A 69 -1.59 7.82 -13.51
N GLU A 70 -0.40 7.26 -13.56
CA GLU A 70 0.03 6.38 -14.63
C GLU A 70 -0.34 4.95 -14.27
N LEU A 71 -1.02 4.30 -15.21
CA LEU A 71 -1.32 2.88 -15.17
C LEU A 71 -0.72 2.20 -16.39
N TRP A 72 -0.34 0.96 -16.24
CA TRP A 72 0.14 0.11 -17.33
C TRP A 72 -0.72 -1.13 -17.43
N THR A 73 -1.13 -1.49 -18.64
CA THR A 73 -2.04 -2.61 -18.87
C THR A 73 -1.41 -3.65 -19.76
N ALA A 74 -1.69 -4.91 -19.48
CA ALA A 74 -1.36 -6.04 -20.35
C ALA A 74 -2.43 -7.11 -20.26
N GLN A 75 -2.65 -7.81 -21.37
CA GLN A 75 -3.60 -8.91 -21.48
C GLN A 75 -2.89 -10.24 -21.49
N SER A 76 -3.46 -11.24 -20.81
CA SER A 76 -3.07 -12.64 -20.99
C SER A 76 -3.29 -13.07 -22.44
N ARG A 77 -2.55 -14.09 -22.89
CA ARG A 77 -2.71 -14.64 -24.23
C ARG A 77 -4.17 -14.98 -24.55
N ARG A 78 -4.89 -15.60 -23.60
CA ARG A 78 -6.29 -15.95 -23.80
C ARG A 78 -7.22 -14.74 -23.92
N ALA A 79 -6.92 -13.63 -23.24
CA ALA A 79 -7.68 -12.40 -23.41
C ALA A 79 -7.43 -11.77 -24.78
N GLN A 80 -6.19 -11.82 -25.28
CA GLN A 80 -5.83 -11.37 -26.64
C GLN A 80 -6.53 -12.20 -27.72
N GLU A 81 -6.56 -13.53 -27.58
CA GLU A 81 -7.25 -14.45 -28.51
C GLU A 81 -8.76 -14.23 -28.55
N LYS A 82 -9.36 -13.83 -27.41
CA LYS A 82 -10.82 -13.54 -27.29
C LYS A 82 -11.18 -12.10 -27.63
N ASP A 83 -10.19 -11.22 -27.77
CA ASP A 83 -10.36 -9.77 -27.83
C ASP A 83 -11.17 -9.19 -26.64
N THR A 84 -11.16 -9.88 -25.50
CA THR A 84 -11.85 -9.46 -24.29
C THR A 84 -11.30 -10.18 -23.04
N ALA A 85 -11.34 -9.50 -21.90
CA ALA A 85 -11.02 -10.10 -20.62
C ALA A 85 -12.30 -10.55 -19.89
N ASP A 86 -12.24 -11.73 -19.28
CA ASP A 86 -13.29 -12.24 -18.39
C ASP A 86 -13.09 -11.74 -16.95
N VAL A 87 -11.85 -11.41 -16.59
CA VAL A 87 -11.44 -10.93 -15.24
C VAL A 87 -10.44 -9.79 -15.39
N TYR A 88 -10.55 -8.81 -14.54
CA TYR A 88 -9.60 -7.71 -14.42
C TYR A 88 -8.82 -7.80 -13.10
N VAL A 89 -7.52 -7.59 -13.15
CA VAL A 89 -6.65 -7.53 -11.97
C VAL A 89 -6.13 -6.11 -11.79
N LEU A 90 -6.43 -5.48 -10.66
CA LEU A 90 -5.82 -4.21 -10.27
C LEU A 90 -4.59 -4.48 -9.42
N ARG A 91 -3.42 -4.25 -9.99
CA ARG A 91 -2.13 -4.60 -9.42
C ARG A 91 -1.47 -3.42 -8.72
N PHE A 92 -1.10 -3.61 -7.44
CA PHE A 92 -0.37 -2.67 -6.60
C PHE A 92 0.99 -3.29 -6.25
N TYR A 93 2.05 -2.68 -6.74
CA TYR A 93 3.41 -3.17 -6.58
C TYR A 93 4.02 -2.78 -5.22
N GLY A 94 5.15 -3.39 -4.90
CA GLY A 94 5.93 -3.07 -3.71
C GLY A 94 6.60 -1.70 -3.79
N ASN A 95 7.28 -1.33 -2.71
CA ASN A 95 8.05 -0.10 -2.66
C ASN A 95 9.25 -0.16 -3.63
N ALA A 96 9.63 0.98 -4.21
CA ALA A 96 10.66 1.11 -5.23
C ALA A 96 10.40 0.35 -6.55
N ASP A 97 9.23 -0.25 -6.72
CA ASP A 97 8.85 -0.98 -7.92
C ASP A 97 7.82 -0.23 -8.76
N ARG A 98 7.63 -0.65 -10.03
CA ARG A 98 6.76 0.02 -10.99
C ARG A 98 6.06 -0.96 -11.92
N ALA A 99 4.84 -0.55 -12.33
CA ALA A 99 3.94 -1.36 -13.11
C ALA A 99 4.50 -1.79 -14.47
N GLU A 100 5.16 -0.88 -15.20
CA GLU A 100 5.70 -1.16 -16.54
C GLU A 100 6.76 -2.25 -16.59
N ARG A 101 7.40 -2.53 -15.45
CA ARG A 101 8.39 -3.61 -15.36
C ARG A 101 7.75 -5.00 -15.38
N TRP A 102 6.58 -5.14 -14.76
CA TRP A 102 6.06 -6.45 -14.41
C TRP A 102 4.73 -6.82 -15.06
N VAL A 103 3.89 -5.83 -15.40
CA VAL A 103 2.50 -6.11 -15.80
C VAL A 103 2.39 -7.05 -17.00
N ALA A 104 3.30 -6.93 -17.98
CA ALA A 104 3.31 -7.81 -19.15
C ALA A 104 3.74 -9.23 -18.78
N VAL A 105 4.79 -9.36 -17.95
CA VAL A 105 5.28 -10.68 -17.49
C VAL A 105 4.23 -11.33 -16.57
N GLU A 106 3.62 -10.57 -15.67
CA GLU A 106 2.56 -11.11 -14.81
C GLU A 106 1.32 -11.54 -15.62
N ALA A 107 1.00 -10.86 -16.72
CA ALA A 107 -0.11 -11.27 -17.59
C ALA A 107 0.08 -12.69 -18.17
N GLU A 108 1.33 -13.10 -18.44
CA GLU A 108 1.65 -14.46 -18.90
C GLU A 108 1.33 -15.53 -17.86
N MET A 109 1.37 -15.22 -16.57
CA MET A 109 1.00 -16.15 -15.50
C MET A 109 -0.49 -16.50 -15.51
N TRP A 110 -1.32 -15.76 -16.25
CA TRP A 110 -2.77 -15.97 -16.36
C TRP A 110 -3.18 -16.62 -17.68
N ASN A 111 -2.27 -17.27 -18.39
CA ASN A 111 -2.48 -17.72 -19.78
C ASN A 111 -3.65 -18.70 -19.99
N ASP A 112 -4.10 -19.40 -18.96
CA ASP A 112 -5.28 -20.28 -19.00
C ASP A 112 -6.60 -19.54 -18.70
N ARG A 113 -6.54 -18.23 -18.41
CA ARG A 113 -7.68 -17.34 -18.16
C ARG A 113 -7.58 -16.07 -19.00
N ALA A 114 -8.72 -15.58 -19.46
CA ALA A 114 -8.78 -14.30 -20.16
C ALA A 114 -8.75 -13.15 -19.13
N VAL A 115 -7.54 -12.64 -18.84
CA VAL A 115 -7.29 -11.62 -17.82
C VAL A 115 -6.64 -10.40 -18.44
N GLU A 116 -7.08 -9.21 -18.01
CA GLU A 116 -6.36 -7.97 -18.25
C GLU A 116 -5.85 -7.42 -16.90
N ILE A 117 -4.56 -7.14 -16.81
CA ILE A 117 -3.92 -6.58 -15.62
C ILE A 117 -3.76 -5.09 -15.80
N TRP A 118 -4.14 -4.32 -14.78
CA TRP A 118 -3.93 -2.89 -14.66
C TRP A 118 -2.99 -2.63 -13.49
N GLY A 119 -1.74 -2.38 -13.78
CA GLY A 119 -0.72 -2.02 -12.79
C GLY A 119 -0.69 -0.51 -12.54
N MET A 120 -0.74 -0.08 -11.29
CA MET A 120 -0.72 1.32 -10.91
C MET A 120 0.65 1.76 -10.42
N ASN A 121 1.18 2.87 -10.96
CA ASN A 121 2.27 3.61 -10.36
C ASN A 121 1.72 4.63 -9.35
N TYR A 122 2.24 4.62 -8.12
CA TYR A 122 1.83 5.58 -7.08
C TYR A 122 2.20 7.01 -7.46
N ALA A 123 1.49 7.99 -6.90
CA ALA A 123 1.87 9.39 -7.08
C ALA A 123 3.36 9.61 -6.77
N GLY A 124 4.08 10.24 -7.71
CA GLY A 124 5.54 10.43 -7.63
C GLY A 124 6.40 9.28 -8.15
N PHE A 125 5.81 8.13 -8.50
CA PHE A 125 6.49 6.99 -9.13
C PHE A 125 6.24 7.01 -10.64
N GLY A 126 7.24 6.60 -11.43
CA GLY A 126 7.13 6.56 -12.90
C GLY A 126 6.67 7.89 -13.46
N GLY A 127 5.64 7.85 -14.32
CA GLY A 127 4.98 9.01 -14.91
C GLY A 127 3.82 9.58 -14.09
N SER A 128 3.49 9.01 -12.92
CA SER A 128 2.44 9.56 -12.06
C SER A 128 2.85 10.90 -11.46
N THR A 129 1.94 11.88 -11.51
CA THR A 129 2.21 13.25 -11.04
C THR A 129 2.14 13.37 -9.52
N GLY A 130 2.77 14.43 -9.00
CA GLY A 130 2.76 14.82 -7.59
C GLY A 130 3.87 14.18 -6.76
N PRO A 131 3.94 14.53 -5.47
CA PRO A 131 4.91 13.96 -4.57
C PRO A 131 4.52 12.54 -4.14
N ALA A 132 5.53 11.69 -3.90
CA ALA A 132 5.32 10.41 -3.23
C ALA A 132 4.95 10.65 -1.77
N ARG A 133 3.72 10.28 -1.38
CA ARG A 133 3.21 10.44 -0.02
C ARG A 133 2.32 9.26 0.36
N LEU A 134 2.49 8.77 1.58
CA LEU A 134 1.65 7.70 2.13
C LEU A 134 0.16 8.06 2.07
N SER A 135 -0.18 9.32 2.38
CA SER A 135 -1.56 9.82 2.35
C SER A 135 -2.22 9.84 0.96
N ARG A 136 -1.45 9.63 -0.10
CA ARG A 136 -1.95 9.57 -1.47
C ARG A 136 -2.20 8.16 -1.97
N ILE A 137 -1.65 7.13 -1.32
CA ILE A 137 -1.76 5.74 -1.78
C ILE A 137 -3.20 5.25 -1.77
N GLY A 138 -3.91 5.39 -0.65
CA GLY A 138 -5.31 4.96 -0.53
C GLY A 138 -6.24 5.65 -1.52
N PRO A 139 -6.29 7.00 -1.56
CA PRO A 139 -7.10 7.73 -2.54
C PRO A 139 -6.74 7.40 -4.00
N ALA A 140 -5.44 7.21 -4.32
CA ALA A 140 -5.01 6.83 -5.66
C ALA A 140 -5.49 5.42 -6.03
N ALA A 141 -5.42 4.47 -5.08
CA ALA A 141 -5.89 3.11 -5.29
C ALA A 141 -7.41 3.06 -5.57
N LEU A 142 -8.20 3.87 -4.85
CA LEU A 142 -9.64 3.99 -5.11
C LEU A 142 -9.91 4.63 -6.47
N ALA A 143 -9.19 5.69 -6.85
CA ALA A 143 -9.35 6.32 -8.16
C ALA A 143 -9.03 5.35 -9.32
N ALA A 144 -7.95 4.57 -9.18
CA ALA A 144 -7.60 3.54 -10.16
C ALA A 144 -8.65 2.42 -10.23
N PHE A 145 -9.19 1.99 -9.08
CA PHE A 145 -10.27 1.00 -9.04
C PHE A 145 -11.56 1.52 -9.70
N ASP A 146 -11.96 2.74 -9.39
CA ASP A 146 -13.18 3.34 -9.92
C ASP A 146 -13.08 3.54 -11.45
N GLU A 147 -11.88 3.87 -11.98
CA GLU A 147 -11.62 3.89 -13.42
C GLU A 147 -11.71 2.49 -14.03
N LEU A 148 -11.01 1.51 -13.42
CA LEU A 148 -11.06 0.14 -13.88
C LEU A 148 -12.51 -0.41 -13.86
N LYS A 149 -13.30 -0.07 -12.84
CA LYS A 149 -14.71 -0.49 -12.75
C LYS A 149 -15.55 0.04 -13.91
N ARG A 150 -15.30 1.27 -14.34
CA ARG A 150 -15.96 1.84 -15.53
C ARG A 150 -15.55 1.11 -16.82
N HIS A 151 -14.27 0.73 -16.94
CA HIS A 151 -13.76 -0.03 -18.07
C HIS A 151 -14.24 -1.48 -18.09
N ALA A 152 -14.21 -2.16 -16.94
CA ALA A 152 -14.57 -3.57 -16.81
C ALA A 152 -16.09 -3.84 -16.93
N VAL A 153 -16.90 -2.79 -16.88
CA VAL A 153 -18.37 -2.88 -16.86
C VAL A 153 -18.81 -3.82 -15.72
N ASP A 154 -19.36 -4.99 -16.00
CA ASP A 154 -19.85 -5.96 -15.01
C ASP A 154 -18.87 -7.13 -14.77
N ARG A 155 -17.67 -7.05 -15.32
CA ARG A 155 -16.66 -8.10 -15.15
C ARG A 155 -16.04 -8.05 -13.75
N PRO A 156 -15.65 -9.21 -13.20
CA PRO A 156 -15.02 -9.30 -11.89
C PRO A 156 -13.66 -8.58 -11.85
N ILE A 157 -13.43 -7.83 -10.76
CA ILE A 157 -12.17 -7.15 -10.48
C ILE A 157 -11.55 -7.74 -9.22
N VAL A 158 -10.26 -8.06 -9.30
CA VAL A 158 -9.45 -8.61 -8.21
C VAL A 158 -8.29 -7.66 -7.92
N PRO A 159 -8.29 -6.93 -6.81
CA PRO A 159 -7.10 -6.26 -6.33
C PRO A 159 -6.00 -7.26 -5.97
N PHE A 160 -4.78 -7.01 -6.44
CA PHE A 160 -3.61 -7.80 -6.10
C PHE A 160 -2.49 -6.87 -5.61
N GLY A 161 -2.14 -6.98 -4.34
CA GLY A 161 -1.11 -6.15 -3.71
C GLY A 161 0.08 -6.95 -3.20
N ALA A 162 1.30 -6.41 -3.37
CA ALA A 162 2.51 -6.94 -2.78
C ALA A 162 3.15 -5.94 -1.82
N SER A 163 3.59 -6.41 -0.64
CA SER A 163 4.28 -5.57 0.35
C SER A 163 3.44 -4.34 0.72
N ILE A 164 3.96 -3.12 0.53
CA ILE A 164 3.18 -1.89 0.73
C ILE A 164 1.95 -1.83 -0.20
N GLY A 165 2.01 -2.43 -1.39
CA GLY A 165 0.86 -2.54 -2.28
C GLY A 165 -0.29 -3.38 -1.71
N ALA A 166 -0.01 -4.29 -0.78
CA ALA A 166 -1.05 -5.03 -0.09
C ALA A 166 -1.91 -4.12 0.81
N THR A 167 -1.35 -3.00 1.33
CA THR A 167 -2.15 -2.00 2.07
C THR A 167 -3.17 -1.34 1.17
N ALA A 168 -2.78 -0.99 -0.06
CA ALA A 168 -3.66 -0.39 -1.07
C ALA A 168 -4.76 -1.38 -1.51
N ALA A 169 -4.40 -2.64 -1.80
CA ALA A 169 -5.34 -3.68 -2.18
C ALA A 169 -6.37 -3.97 -1.07
N LEU A 170 -5.93 -4.03 0.19
CA LEU A 170 -6.81 -4.17 1.36
C LEU A 170 -7.74 -2.98 1.52
N HIS A 171 -7.23 -1.75 1.34
CA HIS A 171 -8.05 -0.54 1.41
C HIS A 171 -9.15 -0.56 0.34
N VAL A 172 -8.80 -0.92 -0.90
CA VAL A 172 -9.81 -1.08 -1.97
C VAL A 172 -10.85 -2.12 -1.58
N ALA A 173 -10.45 -3.31 -1.12
CA ALA A 173 -11.37 -4.37 -0.73
C ALA A 173 -12.24 -4.04 0.49
N ALA A 174 -11.78 -3.13 1.36
CA ALA A 174 -12.55 -2.62 2.49
C ALA A 174 -13.58 -1.56 2.07
N GLN A 175 -13.36 -0.84 0.97
CA GLN A 175 -14.15 0.31 0.55
C GLN A 175 -15.00 0.05 -0.71
N ARG A 176 -14.71 -1.00 -1.47
CA ARG A 176 -15.37 -1.32 -2.75
C ARG A 176 -15.75 -2.79 -2.84
N PRO A 177 -16.81 -3.13 -3.55
CA PRO A 177 -17.13 -4.52 -3.88
C PRO A 177 -16.09 -5.07 -4.86
N VAL A 178 -15.39 -6.11 -4.46
CA VAL A 178 -14.38 -6.82 -5.27
C VAL A 178 -14.74 -8.29 -5.40
N ALA A 179 -14.36 -8.92 -6.52
CA ALA A 179 -14.65 -10.32 -6.75
C ALA A 179 -13.74 -11.28 -5.96
N GLY A 180 -12.59 -10.79 -5.54
CA GLY A 180 -11.60 -11.49 -4.73
C GLY A 180 -10.45 -10.58 -4.38
N LEU A 181 -9.48 -11.07 -3.62
CA LEU A 181 -8.32 -10.31 -3.18
C LEU A 181 -7.08 -11.22 -3.16
N ILE A 182 -5.95 -10.72 -3.64
CA ILE A 182 -4.67 -11.42 -3.56
C ILE A 182 -3.65 -10.52 -2.84
N LEU A 183 -3.01 -11.07 -1.82
CA LEU A 183 -2.06 -10.36 -0.97
C LEU A 183 -0.75 -11.14 -0.88
N HIS A 184 0.32 -10.54 -1.36
CA HIS A 184 1.67 -11.09 -1.27
C HIS A 184 2.47 -10.31 -0.23
N ASN A 185 2.95 -11.00 0.80
CA ASN A 185 3.72 -10.44 1.89
C ASN A 185 3.10 -9.15 2.49
N PRO A 186 1.83 -9.20 2.96
CA PRO A 186 1.14 -8.01 3.43
C PRO A 186 1.81 -7.41 4.67
N VAL A 187 1.97 -6.08 4.68
CA VAL A 187 2.64 -5.34 5.76
C VAL A 187 1.63 -4.60 6.64
N PRO A 188 1.60 -4.84 7.96
CA PRO A 188 0.94 -3.95 8.92
C PRO A 188 1.93 -2.83 9.27
N LEU A 189 1.93 -1.78 8.44
CA LEU A 189 2.99 -0.78 8.40
C LEU A 189 3.23 -0.10 9.76
N ARG A 190 2.16 0.29 10.46
CA ARG A 190 2.25 0.94 11.78
C ARG A 190 2.86 0.04 12.83
N GLU A 191 2.39 -1.19 12.94
CA GLU A 191 2.87 -2.19 13.91
C GLU A 191 4.31 -2.57 13.62
N MET A 192 4.67 -2.72 12.35
CA MET A 192 6.03 -3.01 11.94
C MET A 192 6.99 -1.88 12.33
N ILE A 193 6.63 -0.61 12.08
CA ILE A 193 7.45 0.55 12.46
C ILE A 193 7.69 0.55 13.97
N LEU A 194 6.64 0.39 14.77
CA LEU A 194 6.73 0.43 16.24
C LEU A 194 7.54 -0.75 16.79
N GLN A 195 7.29 -1.97 16.33
CA GLN A 195 7.92 -3.16 16.90
C GLN A 195 9.34 -3.39 16.38
N ARG A 196 9.64 -3.01 15.13
CA ARG A 196 10.98 -3.21 14.55
C ARG A 196 11.95 -2.11 14.96
N PHE A 197 11.49 -0.85 15.06
CA PHE A 197 12.36 0.31 15.24
C PHE A 197 12.17 1.03 16.56
N GLY A 198 11.07 0.82 17.30
CA GLY A 198 10.76 1.58 18.51
C GLY A 198 11.74 1.34 19.65
N TRP A 199 12.17 0.12 19.86
CA TRP A 199 12.96 -0.28 21.04
C TRP A 199 14.35 0.38 21.10
N TRP A 200 15.06 0.54 19.97
CA TRP A 200 16.42 1.11 19.96
C TRP A 200 16.45 2.65 19.95
N ASN A 201 15.36 3.30 19.56
CA ASN A 201 15.24 4.75 19.58
C ASN A 201 14.23 5.25 20.62
N LEU A 202 13.87 4.41 21.59
CA LEU A 202 12.91 4.71 22.66
C LEU A 202 11.59 5.26 22.12
N TRP A 203 11.18 4.85 20.92
CA TRP A 203 10.00 5.34 20.18
C TRP A 203 10.00 6.83 19.85
N LEU A 204 11.10 7.56 20.10
CA LEU A 204 11.21 8.99 19.79
C LEU A 204 11.09 9.27 18.27
N LEU A 205 11.58 8.36 17.42
CA LEU A 205 11.43 8.45 15.96
C LEU A 205 10.28 7.56 15.47
N ALA A 206 10.26 6.31 15.88
CA ALA A 206 9.28 5.33 15.41
C ALA A 206 7.85 5.70 15.80
N GLY A 207 7.61 6.28 16.98
CA GLY A 207 6.30 6.71 17.42
C GLY A 207 5.67 7.78 16.51
N PRO A 208 6.30 8.95 16.33
CA PRO A 208 5.81 9.98 15.41
C PRO A 208 5.65 9.50 13.97
N VAL A 209 6.56 8.66 13.46
CA VAL A 209 6.45 8.09 12.11
C VAL A 209 5.25 7.17 12.00
N ALA A 210 5.05 6.27 12.96
CA ALA A 210 3.90 5.35 12.99
C ALA A 210 2.56 6.08 13.13
N LEU A 211 2.51 7.17 13.91
CA LEU A 211 1.30 7.99 14.06
C LEU A 211 0.88 8.71 12.77
N GLN A 212 1.81 8.93 11.85
CA GLN A 212 1.55 9.59 10.57
C GLN A 212 1.20 8.60 9.45
N VAL A 213 1.24 7.28 9.71
CA VAL A 213 0.70 6.30 8.76
C VAL A 213 -0.81 6.54 8.62
N PRO A 214 -1.29 6.85 7.40
CA PRO A 214 -2.71 7.13 7.17
C PRO A 214 -3.60 5.95 7.53
N LYS A 215 -4.83 6.21 7.95
CA LYS A 215 -5.83 5.18 8.25
C LYS A 215 -6.13 4.30 7.03
N ASP A 216 -6.07 4.86 5.83
CA ASP A 216 -6.25 4.14 4.57
C ASP A 216 -5.24 2.99 4.40
N LEU A 217 -4.05 3.12 5.01
CA LEU A 217 -2.99 2.13 4.98
C LEU A 217 -2.92 1.26 6.24
N ASP A 218 -3.91 1.34 7.12
CA ASP A 218 -4.03 0.43 8.27
C ASP A 218 -4.49 -0.95 7.79
N SER A 219 -3.50 -1.82 7.52
CA SER A 219 -3.78 -3.16 6.99
C SER A 219 -4.62 -4.02 7.93
N ILE A 220 -4.50 -3.83 9.24
CA ILE A 220 -5.25 -4.62 10.22
C ILE A 220 -6.72 -4.20 10.23
N GLU A 221 -7.00 -2.89 10.26
CA GLU A 221 -8.38 -2.39 10.23
C GLU A 221 -9.06 -2.66 8.89
N ASN A 222 -8.34 -2.48 7.76
CA ASN A 222 -8.86 -2.82 6.45
C ASN A 222 -9.11 -4.34 6.30
N ALA A 223 -8.25 -5.20 6.87
CA ALA A 223 -8.46 -6.64 6.88
C ALA A 223 -9.71 -7.06 7.68
N LYS A 224 -9.98 -6.40 8.80
CA LYS A 224 -11.24 -6.61 9.57
C LYS A 224 -12.49 -6.15 8.80
N ALA A 225 -12.36 -5.17 7.93
CA ALA A 225 -13.47 -4.63 7.13
C ALA A 225 -13.73 -5.44 5.85
N ALA A 226 -12.68 -5.95 5.20
CA ALA A 226 -12.78 -6.71 3.95
C ALA A 226 -13.49 -8.06 4.14
N ARG A 227 -14.37 -8.43 3.19
CA ARG A 227 -15.22 -9.65 3.25
C ARG A 227 -15.04 -10.57 2.06
N ALA A 228 -14.45 -10.11 0.97
CA ALA A 228 -14.24 -10.92 -0.22
C ALA A 228 -13.36 -12.14 0.10
N ARG A 229 -13.43 -13.19 -0.72
CA ARG A 229 -12.45 -14.28 -0.64
C ARG A 229 -11.05 -13.75 -0.89
N ALA A 230 -10.05 -14.26 -0.16
CA ALA A 230 -8.68 -13.80 -0.29
C ALA A 230 -7.66 -14.93 -0.38
N ILE A 231 -6.63 -14.73 -1.20
CA ILE A 231 -5.41 -15.54 -1.25
C ILE A 231 -4.28 -14.75 -0.60
N PHE A 232 -3.63 -15.35 0.39
CA PHE A 232 -2.43 -14.83 1.01
C PHE A 232 -1.22 -15.65 0.57
N LEU A 233 -0.21 -15.00 0.01
CA LEU A 233 1.06 -15.56 -0.39
C LEU A 233 2.12 -15.07 0.58
N LEU A 234 2.74 -15.97 1.35
CA LEU A 234 3.59 -15.59 2.47
C LEU A 234 4.98 -16.24 2.36
N SER A 235 6.00 -15.42 2.18
CA SER A 235 7.39 -15.83 2.16
C SER A 235 7.88 -16.24 3.55
N GLU A 236 8.43 -17.46 3.69
CA GLU A 236 8.85 -17.99 4.99
C GLU A 236 10.12 -17.31 5.52
N ARG A 237 11.01 -16.84 4.63
CA ARG A 237 12.26 -16.17 4.96
C ARG A 237 12.25 -14.69 4.64
N ASP A 238 11.09 -14.06 4.73
CA ASP A 238 10.94 -12.63 4.47
C ASP A 238 11.79 -11.81 5.45
N GLU A 239 12.83 -11.18 4.92
CA GLU A 239 13.79 -10.36 5.66
C GLU A 239 13.36 -8.89 5.74
N VAL A 240 12.43 -8.46 4.87
CA VAL A 240 11.89 -7.10 4.83
C VAL A 240 10.72 -6.96 5.80
N VAL A 241 9.72 -7.81 5.63
CA VAL A 241 8.53 -7.88 6.49
C VAL A 241 8.52 -9.23 7.21
N ALA A 242 9.10 -9.30 8.40
CA ALA A 242 9.23 -10.57 9.10
C ALA A 242 7.88 -11.33 9.17
N PRO A 243 7.86 -12.67 9.00
CA PRO A 243 6.63 -13.47 8.88
C PRO A 243 5.61 -13.29 10.02
N ARG A 244 6.08 -12.87 11.22
CA ARG A 244 5.19 -12.53 12.34
C ARG A 244 4.25 -11.37 12.01
N PHE A 245 4.68 -10.43 11.18
CA PHE A 245 3.86 -9.28 10.78
C PHE A 245 2.80 -9.68 9.76
N HIS A 246 3.13 -10.53 8.78
CA HIS A 246 2.12 -11.07 7.86
C HIS A 246 0.97 -11.74 8.62
N ARG A 247 1.30 -12.53 9.66
CA ARG A 247 0.31 -13.23 10.49
C ARG A 247 -0.67 -12.27 11.18
N LEU A 248 -0.25 -11.05 11.53
CA LEU A 248 -1.17 -10.06 12.11
C LEU A 248 -2.29 -9.71 11.11
N VAL A 249 -1.94 -9.48 9.85
CA VAL A 249 -2.93 -9.17 8.79
C VAL A 249 -3.80 -10.37 8.47
N VAL A 250 -3.20 -11.57 8.32
CA VAL A 250 -3.93 -12.82 8.06
C VAL A 250 -4.95 -13.11 9.17
N ASN A 251 -4.54 -12.96 10.44
CA ASN A 251 -5.41 -13.24 11.58
C ASN A 251 -6.55 -12.22 11.71
N ALA A 252 -6.30 -10.96 11.31
CA ALA A 252 -7.30 -9.91 11.32
C ALA A 252 -8.32 -10.02 10.17
N TYR A 253 -7.97 -10.72 9.07
CA TYR A 253 -8.83 -10.80 7.89
C TYR A 253 -10.14 -11.52 8.18
N ALA A 254 -11.24 -10.82 7.95
CA ALA A 254 -12.57 -11.30 8.32
C ALA A 254 -13.26 -12.15 7.24
N GLY A 255 -12.86 -12.03 5.99
CA GLY A 255 -13.37 -12.84 4.87
C GLY A 255 -12.82 -14.27 4.88
N GLU A 256 -13.38 -15.09 4.00
CA GLU A 256 -12.86 -16.43 3.73
C GLU A 256 -11.47 -16.33 3.07
N LYS A 257 -10.50 -17.14 3.51
CA LYS A 257 -9.11 -17.01 3.03
C LYS A 257 -8.42 -18.34 2.83
N ARG A 258 -7.51 -18.36 1.84
CA ARG A 258 -6.51 -19.41 1.65
C ARG A 258 -5.12 -18.81 1.86
N VAL A 259 -4.27 -19.52 2.58
CA VAL A 259 -2.89 -19.10 2.86
C VAL A 259 -1.95 -20.10 2.21
N ILE A 260 -1.06 -19.58 1.37
CA ILE A 260 -0.03 -20.34 0.66
C ILE A 260 1.33 -19.91 1.20
N ALA A 261 2.06 -20.84 1.79
CA ALA A 261 3.41 -20.61 2.26
C ALA A 261 4.40 -20.75 1.10
N LEU A 262 5.15 -19.70 0.81
CA LEU A 262 6.25 -19.72 -0.14
C LEU A 262 7.50 -20.24 0.61
N ARG A 263 7.68 -21.56 0.58
CA ARG A 263 8.72 -22.24 1.37
C ARG A 263 10.11 -21.82 0.95
N GLY A 264 10.91 -21.38 1.92
CA GLY A 264 12.27 -20.94 1.71
C GLY A 264 12.43 -19.62 0.97
N ALA A 265 11.33 -18.99 0.51
CA ALA A 265 11.35 -17.76 -0.27
C ALA A 265 11.67 -16.54 0.60
N TYR A 266 12.44 -15.61 0.04
CA TYR A 266 12.67 -14.27 0.54
C TYR A 266 11.57 -13.29 0.07
N HIS A 267 11.66 -12.02 0.49
CA HIS A 267 10.61 -11.03 0.27
C HIS A 267 10.21 -10.84 -1.21
N ASN A 268 11.19 -10.81 -2.10
CA ASN A 268 11.02 -10.52 -3.52
C ASN A 268 11.13 -11.76 -4.42
N ASP A 269 11.21 -12.95 -3.83
CA ASP A 269 11.31 -14.15 -4.62
C ASP A 269 10.01 -14.42 -5.38
N PRO A 270 10.08 -14.94 -6.61
CA PRO A 270 8.92 -15.29 -7.40
C PRO A 270 8.15 -16.47 -6.80
N ILE A 271 6.90 -16.62 -7.21
CA ILE A 271 6.07 -17.78 -6.85
C ILE A 271 6.45 -18.92 -7.79
N GLU A 272 7.07 -19.97 -7.26
CA GLU A 272 7.59 -21.09 -8.05
C GLU A 272 7.22 -22.47 -7.47
N GLY A 273 7.49 -23.51 -8.22
CA GLY A 273 7.37 -24.89 -7.80
C GLY A 273 5.95 -25.25 -7.33
N THR A 274 5.86 -25.94 -6.20
CA THR A 274 4.56 -26.38 -5.64
C THR A 274 3.67 -25.20 -5.23
N ALA A 275 4.26 -24.10 -4.77
CA ALA A 275 3.50 -22.90 -4.40
C ALA A 275 2.79 -22.27 -5.61
N LEU A 276 3.36 -22.36 -6.82
CA LEU A 276 2.70 -21.91 -8.04
C LEU A 276 1.48 -22.80 -8.39
N ALA A 277 1.60 -24.12 -8.23
CA ALA A 277 0.47 -25.03 -8.41
C ALA A 277 -0.64 -24.79 -7.39
N ASP A 278 -0.28 -24.57 -6.10
CA ASP A 278 -1.23 -24.21 -5.03
C ASP A 278 -1.91 -22.87 -5.32
N PHE A 279 -1.17 -21.91 -5.90
CA PHE A 279 -1.72 -20.62 -6.29
C PHE A 279 -2.77 -20.77 -7.40
N TYR A 280 -2.51 -21.57 -8.45
CA TYR A 280 -3.50 -21.83 -9.50
C TYR A 280 -4.76 -22.53 -8.94
N GLY A 281 -4.60 -23.52 -8.06
CA GLY A 281 -5.72 -24.15 -7.38
C GLY A 281 -6.51 -23.19 -6.48
N ALA A 282 -5.83 -22.22 -5.88
CA ALA A 282 -6.48 -21.17 -5.10
C ALA A 282 -7.19 -20.14 -6.00
N LEU A 283 -6.66 -19.85 -7.21
CA LEU A 283 -7.34 -19.00 -8.19
C LEU A 283 -8.65 -19.62 -8.70
N ASP A 284 -8.72 -20.94 -8.89
CA ASP A 284 -9.96 -21.63 -9.24
C ASP A 284 -11.02 -21.54 -8.13
N TRP A 285 -10.59 -21.53 -6.88
CA TRP A 285 -11.48 -21.28 -5.75
C TRP A 285 -11.89 -19.80 -5.63
N LEU A 286 -10.95 -18.86 -5.87
CA LEU A 286 -11.23 -17.42 -5.80
C LEU A 286 -12.19 -16.96 -6.89
N LEU A 287 -11.99 -17.49 -8.11
CA LEU A 287 -12.69 -17.13 -9.33
C LEU A 287 -13.16 -18.43 -10.02
N PRO A 288 -14.24 -19.06 -9.54
CA PRO A 288 -14.77 -20.25 -10.16
C PRO A 288 -14.99 -20.04 -11.66
N ARG A 289 -14.55 -20.98 -12.48
CA ARG A 289 -14.84 -20.95 -13.92
C ARG A 289 -16.34 -21.17 -14.07
N SER A 290 -17.02 -20.29 -14.81
CA SER A 290 -18.39 -20.56 -15.22
C SER A 290 -18.41 -21.89 -15.95
N SER A 291 -19.22 -22.84 -15.49
CA SER A 291 -19.51 -24.05 -16.28
C SER A 291 -20.10 -23.57 -17.61
N GLN A 292 -19.35 -23.79 -18.69
CA GLN A 292 -19.81 -23.58 -20.06
C GLN A 292 -20.89 -24.60 -20.41
#